data_4f9e68e71d3d3d87d6821c58f8609f56
#
_entry.id   4f9e68e71d3d3d87d6821c58f8609f56
#
_cell.length_a   1.000
_cell.length_b   1.000
_cell.length_c   1.000
_cell.angle_alpha   90.00
_cell.angle_beta   90.00
_cell.angle_gamma   90.00
#
_symmetry.space_group_name_H-M   'P 1'
#
loop_
_entity.id
_entity.type
_entity.pdbx_description
1 polymer ?
#
loop_
_entity_poly.entity_id
_entity_poly.type
_entity_poly.pdbx_seq_one_letter_code
_entity_poly.pdbx_strand_id
1 'polypeptide(L)'
;MKLTITAFERSPDGGRGLARDMQVRWALEEVGQPYDVRLISFAAMKQPPHLALNPFGRIPTYEEGDLALFESGAIVLHIAERHAGLLPDDANARARAIAWMFAAYSTVEPPILERATAVILERDAPWHDKRLPLVDDRIRKRLGELSRHLGDSDWLDG
;
A
#
# COMPACT_ATOMS: atom_id res chain seq x y z
N MET A 1 -19.28 -14.35 -7.29
CA MET A 1 -17.97 -14.42 -7.99
C MET A 1 -16.88 -14.43 -6.92
N LYS A 2 -15.74 -15.06 -7.20
CA LYS A 2 -14.63 -15.10 -6.26
C LYS A 2 -13.91 -13.78 -6.27
N LEU A 3 -13.53 -13.26 -5.08
CA LEU A 3 -12.75 -12.05 -4.91
C LEU A 3 -11.41 -12.19 -5.64
N THR A 4 -11.01 -11.18 -6.43
CA THR A 4 -9.75 -11.18 -7.18
C THR A 4 -8.99 -9.88 -6.95
N ILE A 5 -7.70 -9.98 -6.72
CA ILE A 5 -6.79 -8.82 -6.69
C ILE A 5 -5.76 -8.92 -7.81
N THR A 6 -5.26 -7.78 -8.28
CA THR A 6 -4.13 -7.76 -9.22
C THR A 6 -2.81 -7.56 -8.50
N ALA A 7 -1.78 -8.25 -8.98
CA ALA A 7 -0.40 -8.13 -8.53
C ALA A 7 0.58 -8.16 -9.70
N PHE A 8 1.82 -7.77 -9.48
CA PHE A 8 2.85 -7.87 -10.51
C PHE A 8 3.16 -9.34 -10.85
N GLU A 9 3.23 -9.66 -12.14
CA GLU A 9 3.84 -10.89 -12.64
C GLU A 9 5.32 -10.99 -12.24
N ARG A 10 6.03 -9.84 -12.32
CA ARG A 10 7.41 -9.69 -11.86
C ARG A 10 7.54 -8.38 -11.10
N SER A 11 7.68 -8.45 -9.79
CA SER A 11 7.84 -7.26 -8.96
C SER A 11 9.22 -6.60 -9.20
N PRO A 12 9.27 -5.26 -9.37
CA PRO A 12 10.54 -4.54 -9.58
C PRO A 12 11.51 -4.65 -8.40
N ASP A 13 10.98 -4.89 -7.21
CA ASP A 13 11.76 -5.04 -5.98
C ASP A 13 12.29 -6.47 -5.76
N GLY A 14 12.10 -7.38 -6.74
CA GLY A 14 12.50 -8.77 -6.63
C GLY A 14 11.71 -9.57 -5.59
N GLY A 15 10.48 -9.15 -5.28
CA GLY A 15 9.59 -9.82 -4.32
C GLY A 15 9.90 -9.48 -2.86
N ARG A 16 10.52 -8.34 -2.58
CA ARG A 16 10.84 -7.89 -1.21
C ARG A 16 9.65 -7.30 -0.44
N GLY A 17 8.45 -7.35 -1.01
CA GLY A 17 7.21 -6.95 -0.34
C GLY A 17 6.91 -5.44 -0.39
N LEU A 18 7.60 -4.66 -1.23
CA LEU A 18 7.34 -3.22 -1.39
C LEU A 18 6.17 -2.94 -2.33
N ALA A 19 5.70 -3.93 -3.08
CA ALA A 19 4.54 -3.78 -3.95
C ALA A 19 3.26 -3.67 -3.11
N ARG A 20 2.41 -2.69 -3.44
CA ARG A 20 1.23 -2.32 -2.62
C ARG A 20 0.13 -3.38 -2.57
N ASP A 21 0.12 -4.37 -3.45
CA ASP A 21 -0.77 -5.52 -3.34
C ASP A 21 -0.54 -6.31 -2.05
N MET A 22 0.67 -6.27 -1.48
CA MET A 22 0.97 -6.94 -0.21
C MET A 22 0.15 -6.38 0.96
N GLN A 23 -0.18 -5.09 0.95
CA GLN A 23 -1.03 -4.48 1.97
C GLN A 23 -2.46 -5.03 1.92
N VAL A 24 -2.99 -5.20 0.70
CA VAL A 24 -4.32 -5.79 0.48
C VAL A 24 -4.34 -7.27 0.83
N ARG A 25 -3.30 -8.02 0.43
CA ARG A 25 -3.17 -9.44 0.78
C ARG A 25 -3.13 -9.62 2.29
N TRP A 26 -2.31 -8.81 2.99
CA TRP A 26 -2.24 -8.88 4.44
C TRP A 26 -3.61 -8.66 5.07
N ALA A 27 -4.34 -7.62 4.67
CA ALA A 27 -5.69 -7.37 5.20
C ALA A 27 -6.65 -8.54 4.96
N LEU A 28 -6.59 -9.18 3.77
CA LEU A 28 -7.41 -10.35 3.45
C LEU A 28 -7.03 -11.58 4.28
N GLU A 29 -5.73 -11.82 4.50
CA GLU A 29 -5.25 -12.91 5.36
C GLU A 29 -5.65 -12.69 6.83
N GLU A 30 -5.53 -11.47 7.36
CA GLU A 30 -5.92 -11.15 8.75
C GLU A 30 -7.40 -11.42 9.01
N VAL A 31 -8.27 -11.21 8.03
CA VAL A 31 -9.71 -11.48 8.16
C VAL A 31 -10.12 -12.87 7.66
N GLY A 32 -9.17 -13.67 7.21
CA GLY A 32 -9.42 -15.03 6.71
C GLY A 32 -10.27 -15.07 5.43
N GLN A 33 -10.27 -14.00 4.62
CA GLN A 33 -11.07 -13.92 3.39
C GLN A 33 -10.31 -14.55 2.22
N PRO A 34 -10.82 -15.64 1.61
CA PRO A 34 -10.21 -16.25 0.43
C PRO A 34 -10.28 -15.33 -0.80
N TYR A 35 -9.19 -15.30 -1.56
CA TYR A 35 -9.07 -14.49 -2.77
C TYR A 35 -8.21 -15.17 -3.84
N ASP A 36 -8.38 -14.74 -5.08
CA ASP A 36 -7.49 -15.08 -6.21
C ASP A 36 -6.56 -13.91 -6.53
N VAL A 37 -5.40 -14.24 -7.10
CA VAL A 37 -4.44 -13.24 -7.56
C VAL A 37 -4.33 -13.32 -9.08
N ARG A 38 -4.66 -12.21 -9.76
CA ARG A 38 -4.40 -12.03 -11.19
C ARG A 38 -3.06 -11.37 -11.36
N LEU A 39 -2.09 -12.11 -11.88
CA LEU A 39 -0.78 -11.57 -12.21
C LEU A 39 -0.85 -10.74 -13.50
N ILE A 40 -0.21 -9.56 -13.49
CA ILE A 40 -0.24 -8.63 -14.61
C ILE A 40 1.15 -8.05 -14.89
N SER A 41 1.52 -7.95 -16.17
CA SER A 41 2.76 -7.29 -16.58
C SER A 41 2.64 -5.77 -16.60
N PHE A 42 3.77 -5.06 -16.59
CA PHE A 42 3.80 -3.60 -16.74
C PHE A 42 3.12 -3.11 -18.02
N ALA A 43 3.31 -3.85 -19.12
CA ALA A 43 2.68 -3.52 -20.41
C ALA A 43 1.16 -3.69 -20.34
N ALA A 44 0.69 -4.79 -19.74
CA ALA A 44 -0.74 -5.08 -19.62
C ALA A 44 -1.47 -4.09 -18.70
N MET A 45 -0.79 -3.53 -17.68
CA MET A 45 -1.37 -2.47 -16.84
C MET A 45 -1.75 -1.20 -17.62
N LYS A 46 -1.18 -0.97 -18.78
CA LYS A 46 -1.44 0.19 -19.64
C LYS A 46 -2.45 -0.10 -20.76
N GLN A 47 -3.06 -1.28 -20.76
CA GLN A 47 -4.05 -1.68 -21.75
C GLN A 47 -5.49 -1.39 -21.25
N PRO A 48 -6.44 -1.18 -22.19
CA PRO A 48 -7.82 -0.84 -21.85
C PRO A 48 -8.50 -1.73 -20.81
N PRO A 49 -8.32 -3.07 -20.79
CA PRO A 49 -8.96 -3.91 -19.78
C PRO A 49 -8.55 -3.57 -18.35
N HIS A 50 -7.27 -3.25 -18.11
CA HIS A 50 -6.82 -2.84 -16.78
C HIS A 50 -7.10 -1.37 -16.48
N LEU A 51 -7.02 -0.50 -17.48
CA LEU A 51 -7.34 0.93 -17.32
C LEU A 51 -8.83 1.15 -16.98
N ALA A 52 -9.71 0.24 -17.35
CA ALA A 52 -11.11 0.25 -16.93
C ALA A 52 -11.28 -0.03 -15.41
N LEU A 53 -10.35 -0.79 -14.80
CA LEU A 53 -10.34 -1.08 -13.37
C LEU A 53 -9.59 -0.01 -12.57
N ASN A 54 -8.48 0.48 -13.12
CA ASN A 54 -7.68 1.54 -12.51
C ASN A 54 -7.18 2.52 -13.60
N PRO A 55 -7.74 3.73 -13.68
CA PRO A 55 -7.42 4.69 -14.74
C PRO A 55 -5.96 5.17 -14.72
N PHE A 56 -5.25 4.99 -13.61
CA PHE A 56 -3.82 5.31 -13.49
C PHE A 56 -2.91 4.17 -13.96
N GLY A 57 -3.49 3.00 -14.33
CA GLY A 57 -2.75 1.83 -14.79
C GLY A 57 -1.73 1.36 -13.76
N ARG A 58 -2.17 1.16 -12.52
CA ARG A 58 -1.38 0.69 -11.38
C ARG A 58 -2.05 -0.53 -10.74
N ILE A 59 -1.29 -1.25 -9.91
CA ILE A 59 -1.78 -2.29 -9.01
C ILE A 59 -1.75 -1.78 -7.55
N PRO A 60 -2.51 -2.39 -6.64
CA PRO A 60 -3.53 -3.41 -6.87
C PRO A 60 -4.85 -2.84 -7.42
N THR A 61 -5.65 -3.72 -8.01
CA THR A 61 -7.10 -3.58 -8.11
C THR A 61 -7.77 -4.69 -7.30
N TYR A 62 -9.01 -4.45 -6.88
CA TYR A 62 -9.86 -5.40 -6.18
C TYR A 62 -11.15 -5.55 -6.96
N GLU A 63 -11.59 -6.77 -7.20
CA GLU A 63 -12.80 -7.08 -7.92
C GLU A 63 -13.62 -8.11 -7.13
N GLU A 64 -14.89 -7.79 -6.81
CA GLU A 64 -15.83 -8.68 -6.15
C GLU A 64 -17.24 -8.44 -6.71
N GLY A 65 -17.79 -9.40 -7.44
CA GLY A 65 -19.04 -9.21 -8.13
C GLY A 65 -18.96 -8.08 -9.17
N ASP A 66 -19.82 -7.09 -9.03
CA ASP A 66 -19.85 -5.89 -9.89
C ASP A 66 -19.01 -4.73 -9.33
N LEU A 67 -18.40 -4.93 -8.14
CA LEU A 67 -17.55 -3.93 -7.53
C LEU A 67 -16.12 -4.06 -8.06
N ALA A 68 -15.56 -2.95 -8.54
CA ALA A 68 -14.14 -2.79 -8.81
C ALA A 68 -13.60 -1.61 -8.00
N LEU A 69 -12.50 -1.81 -7.26
CA LEU A 69 -11.82 -0.77 -6.50
C LEU A 69 -10.36 -0.67 -6.92
N PHE A 70 -9.80 0.51 -6.79
CA PHE A 70 -8.38 0.79 -6.88
C PHE A 70 -7.97 1.67 -5.69
N GLU A 71 -6.68 1.97 -5.52
CA GLU A 71 -6.02 2.51 -4.33
C GLU A 71 -5.98 1.49 -3.18
N SER A 72 -4.77 1.04 -2.84
CA SER A 72 -4.59 0.02 -1.79
C SER A 72 -5.19 0.43 -0.44
N GLY A 73 -5.13 1.73 -0.08
CA GLY A 73 -5.76 2.23 1.15
C GLY A 73 -7.28 2.14 1.12
N ALA A 74 -7.91 2.47 -0.01
CA ALA A 74 -9.37 2.34 -0.15
C ALA A 74 -9.81 0.87 -0.10
N ILE A 75 -9.03 -0.02 -0.72
CA ILE A 75 -9.28 -1.47 -0.69
C ILE A 75 -9.14 -2.01 0.75
N VAL A 76 -8.07 -1.66 1.46
CA VAL A 76 -7.87 -2.07 2.86
C VAL A 76 -8.99 -1.55 3.75
N LEU A 77 -9.42 -0.30 3.59
CA LEU A 77 -10.54 0.25 4.34
C LEU A 77 -11.84 -0.51 4.06
N HIS A 78 -12.13 -0.79 2.78
CA HIS A 78 -13.30 -1.56 2.37
C HIS A 78 -13.33 -2.96 3.01
N ILE A 79 -12.18 -3.65 3.05
CA ILE A 79 -12.05 -4.96 3.72
C ILE A 79 -12.31 -4.79 5.22
N ALA A 80 -11.67 -3.81 5.84
CA ALA A 80 -11.78 -3.56 7.27
C ALA A 80 -13.20 -3.15 7.73
N GLU A 81 -13.99 -2.52 6.86
CA GLU A 81 -15.38 -2.17 7.13
C GLU A 81 -16.35 -3.35 7.02
N ARG A 82 -16.00 -4.38 6.27
CA ARG A 82 -16.84 -5.55 6.01
C ARG A 82 -16.52 -6.74 6.91
N HIS A 83 -15.37 -6.72 7.57
CA HIS A 83 -14.88 -7.81 8.41
C HIS A 83 -14.48 -7.28 9.78
N ALA A 84 -14.79 -8.04 10.84
CA ALA A 84 -14.35 -7.73 12.18
C ALA A 84 -12.82 -7.91 12.32
N GLY A 85 -12.22 -7.19 13.27
CA GLY A 85 -10.84 -7.39 13.69
C GLY A 85 -9.83 -6.37 13.16
N LEU A 86 -10.14 -5.61 12.09
CA LEU A 86 -9.23 -4.60 11.55
C LEU A 86 -9.56 -3.17 11.99
N LEU A 87 -10.83 -2.89 12.28
CA LEU A 87 -11.27 -1.58 12.78
C LEU A 87 -11.98 -1.72 14.11
N PRO A 88 -11.77 -0.79 15.05
CA PRO A 88 -12.51 -0.74 16.30
C PRO A 88 -14.02 -0.46 16.08
N ASP A 89 -14.85 -0.93 16.99
CA ASP A 89 -16.29 -0.66 16.99
C ASP A 89 -16.62 0.75 17.51
N ASP A 90 -15.82 1.27 18.46
CA ASP A 90 -15.96 2.64 18.97
C ASP A 90 -15.71 3.67 17.89
N ALA A 91 -16.64 4.61 17.71
CA ALA A 91 -16.60 5.58 16.63
C ALA A 91 -15.34 6.49 16.65
N ASN A 92 -14.87 6.87 17.83
CA ASN A 92 -13.71 7.74 17.95
C ASN A 92 -12.41 6.96 17.71
N ALA A 93 -12.31 5.74 18.25
CA ALA A 93 -11.18 4.84 18.00
C ALA A 93 -11.11 4.49 16.49
N ARG A 94 -12.26 4.21 15.86
CA ARG A 94 -12.36 3.97 14.42
C ARG A 94 -11.87 5.18 13.61
N ALA A 95 -12.28 6.40 13.99
CA ALA A 95 -11.82 7.62 13.31
C ALA A 95 -10.30 7.80 13.43
N ARG A 96 -9.71 7.51 14.59
CA ARG A 96 -8.26 7.56 14.81
C ARG A 96 -7.53 6.50 13.99
N ALA A 97 -8.02 5.26 13.95
CA ALA A 97 -7.45 4.19 13.14
C ALA A 97 -7.44 4.56 11.64
N ILE A 98 -8.53 5.15 11.13
CA ILE A 98 -8.60 5.66 9.76
C ILE A 98 -7.60 6.81 9.55
N ALA A 99 -7.46 7.72 10.51
CA ALA A 99 -6.46 8.78 10.44
C ALA A 99 -5.03 8.23 10.37
N TRP A 100 -4.70 7.20 11.15
CA TRP A 100 -3.42 6.51 11.09
C TRP A 100 -3.21 5.79 9.75
N MET A 101 -4.24 5.18 9.17
CA MET A 101 -4.18 4.59 7.85
C MET A 101 -3.84 5.67 6.80
N PHE A 102 -4.50 6.82 6.81
CA PHE A 102 -4.17 7.93 5.91
C PHE A 102 -2.77 8.48 6.17
N ALA A 103 -2.33 8.57 7.42
CA ALA A 103 -0.96 8.97 7.76
C ALA A 103 0.09 7.99 7.18
N ALA A 104 -0.19 6.68 7.23
CA ALA A 104 0.67 5.68 6.60
C ALA A 104 0.83 5.95 5.11
N TYR A 105 -0.26 6.13 4.35
CA TYR A 105 -0.24 6.32 2.90
C TYR A 105 0.26 7.69 2.43
N SER A 106 -0.07 8.76 3.15
CA SER A 106 0.20 10.13 2.70
C SER A 106 1.41 10.79 3.36
N THR A 107 1.86 10.29 4.52
CA THR A 107 2.91 10.91 5.31
C THR A 107 4.15 10.04 5.47
N VAL A 108 3.97 8.75 5.78
CA VAL A 108 5.08 7.83 6.08
C VAL A 108 5.59 7.13 4.82
N GLU A 109 4.71 6.56 4.02
CA GLU A 109 5.07 5.78 2.82
C GLU A 109 5.73 6.60 1.70
N PRO A 110 5.31 7.85 1.37
CA PRO A 110 5.84 8.56 0.22
C PRO A 110 7.37 8.69 0.20
N PRO A 111 8.07 9.10 1.25
CA PRO A 111 9.54 9.13 1.23
C PRO A 111 10.18 7.74 1.10
N ILE A 112 9.53 6.69 1.60
CA ILE A 112 10.00 5.29 1.44
C ILE A 112 9.92 4.87 -0.02
N LEU A 113 8.81 5.17 -0.70
CA LEU A 113 8.65 4.90 -2.14
C LEU A 113 9.57 5.77 -2.99
N GLU A 114 9.81 7.03 -2.61
CA GLU A 114 10.77 7.92 -3.28
C GLU A 114 12.18 7.31 -3.23
N ARG A 115 12.57 6.75 -2.07
CA ARG A 115 13.83 6.04 -1.92
C ARG A 115 13.89 4.78 -2.78
N ALA A 116 12.84 3.96 -2.75
CA ALA A 116 12.76 2.75 -3.57
C ALA A 116 12.91 3.10 -5.07
N THR A 117 12.25 4.16 -5.53
CA THR A 117 12.38 4.67 -6.90
C THR A 117 13.81 5.08 -7.19
N ALA A 118 14.45 5.86 -6.31
CA ALA A 118 15.83 6.30 -6.48
C ALA A 118 16.82 5.12 -6.60
N VAL A 119 16.65 4.10 -5.76
CA VAL A 119 17.56 2.94 -5.71
C VAL A 119 17.30 1.94 -6.85
N ILE A 120 16.04 1.74 -7.25
CA ILE A 120 15.67 0.69 -8.21
C ILE A 120 15.64 1.23 -9.64
N LEU A 121 15.04 2.42 -9.84
CA LEU A 121 14.75 2.94 -11.18
C LEU A 121 15.69 4.07 -11.60
N GLU A 122 16.25 4.83 -10.66
CA GLU A 122 17.08 6.02 -10.93
C GLU A 122 18.56 5.80 -10.55
N ARG A 123 18.97 4.54 -10.39
CA ARG A 123 20.33 4.20 -9.94
C ARG A 123 21.44 4.81 -10.82
N ASP A 124 21.22 4.85 -12.11
CA ASP A 124 22.19 5.35 -13.09
C ASP A 124 21.96 6.83 -13.48
N ALA A 125 21.04 7.51 -12.77
CA ALA A 125 20.74 8.90 -13.04
C ALA A 125 21.86 9.84 -12.52
N PRO A 126 22.22 10.92 -13.25
CA PRO A 126 23.30 11.83 -12.87
C PRO A 126 23.13 12.51 -11.52
N TRP A 127 21.91 12.57 -11.01
CA TRP A 127 21.56 13.17 -9.72
C TRP A 127 21.47 12.18 -8.57
N HIS A 128 21.60 10.86 -8.83
CA HIS A 128 21.38 9.80 -7.83
C HIS A 128 22.13 10.07 -6.52
N ASP A 129 23.46 10.24 -6.59
CA ASP A 129 24.30 10.39 -5.42
C ASP A 129 24.00 11.65 -4.59
N LYS A 130 23.48 12.69 -5.24
CA LYS A 130 23.08 13.94 -4.56
C LYS A 130 21.67 13.84 -3.97
N ARG A 131 20.79 13.08 -4.60
CA ARG A 131 19.39 12.94 -4.20
C ARG A 131 19.22 11.96 -3.04
N LEU A 132 19.93 10.83 -3.07
CA LEU A 132 19.74 9.74 -2.13
C LEU A 132 19.89 10.16 -0.65
N PRO A 133 20.93 10.94 -0.24
CA PRO A 133 21.06 11.40 1.14
C PRO A 133 19.87 12.26 1.60
N LEU A 134 19.31 13.10 0.72
CA LEU A 134 18.17 13.96 1.04
C LEU A 134 16.89 13.12 1.28
N VAL A 135 16.71 12.07 0.50
CA VAL A 135 15.57 11.15 0.68
C VAL A 135 15.74 10.34 1.95
N ASP A 136 16.96 9.85 2.24
CA ASP A 136 17.27 9.12 3.47
C ASP A 136 17.01 9.98 4.72
N ASP A 137 17.35 11.27 4.68
CA ASP A 137 17.08 12.20 5.80
C ASP A 137 15.58 12.43 6.01
N ARG A 138 14.80 12.52 4.94
CA ARG A 138 13.31 12.58 5.03
C ARG A 138 12.72 11.34 5.68
N ILE A 139 13.22 10.16 5.32
CA ILE A 139 12.79 8.90 5.93
C ILE A 139 13.14 8.88 7.41
N ARG A 140 14.41 9.17 7.79
CA ARG A 140 14.84 9.21 9.19
C ARG A 140 13.98 10.15 10.02
N LYS A 141 13.67 11.33 9.47
CA LYS A 141 12.79 12.29 10.13
C LYS A 141 11.40 11.70 10.36
N ARG A 142 10.76 11.13 9.33
CA ARG A 142 9.40 10.57 9.42
C ARG A 142 9.32 9.38 10.38
N LEU A 143 10.24 8.44 10.26
CA LEU A 143 10.29 7.28 11.15
C LEU A 143 10.64 7.68 12.59
N GLY A 144 11.47 8.70 12.77
CA GLY A 144 11.76 9.25 14.10
C GLY A 144 10.55 9.94 14.75
N GLU A 145 9.70 10.62 13.96
CA GLU A 145 8.44 11.19 14.44
C GLU A 145 7.47 10.06 14.87
N LEU A 146 7.34 9.04 14.05
CA LEU A 146 6.50 7.86 14.34
C LEU A 146 7.00 7.10 15.58
N SER A 147 8.31 6.86 15.68
CA SER A 147 8.94 6.20 16.81
C SER A 147 8.73 6.96 18.13
N ARG A 148 8.85 8.28 18.11
CA ARG A 148 8.57 9.11 19.31
C ARG A 148 7.09 9.04 19.73
N HIS A 149 6.17 8.96 18.75
CA HIS A 149 4.75 8.82 19.07
C HIS A 149 4.44 7.44 19.64
N LEU A 150 5.01 6.37 19.09
CA LEU A 150 4.85 5.00 19.58
C LEU A 150 5.42 4.86 21.02
N GLY A 151 6.60 5.46 21.28
CA GLY A 151 7.25 5.37 22.58
C GLY A 151 7.46 3.91 23.00
N ASP A 152 6.99 3.58 24.23
CA ASP A 152 7.03 2.22 24.79
C ASP A 152 5.70 1.46 24.59
N SER A 153 4.77 2.01 23.79
CA SER A 153 3.48 1.37 23.50
C SER A 153 3.62 0.26 22.46
N ASP A 154 2.81 -0.78 22.55
CA ASP A 154 2.77 -1.87 21.56
C ASP A 154 2.11 -1.44 20.26
N TRP A 155 1.21 -0.44 20.30
CA TRP A 155 0.42 0.03 19.17
C TRP A 155 0.40 1.55 19.07
N LEU A 156 0.19 2.06 17.85
CA LEU A 156 0.11 3.51 17.58
C LEU A 156 -1.17 4.15 18.14
N ASP A 157 -2.24 3.39 18.29
CA ASP A 157 -3.53 3.82 18.83
C ASP A 157 -4.18 2.61 19.53
N GLY A 158 -4.33 2.62 20.85
CA GLY A 158 -4.93 1.53 21.62
C GLY A 158 -4.21 1.21 22.89
#